data_3aeba1f8b1292cbc04312aa2328639d4
#
_entry.id   3aeba1f8b1292cbc04312aa2328639d4
#
_cell.length_a   1.000
_cell.length_b   1.000
_cell.length_c   1.000
_cell.angle_alpha   90.00
_cell.angle_beta   90.00
_cell.angle_gamma   90.00
#
_symmetry.space_group_name_H-M   'P 1'
#
loop_
_entity.id
_entity.type
_entity.pdbx_description
1 polymer ?
#
loop_
_entity_poly.entity_id
_entity_poly.type
_entity_poly.pdbx_seq_one_letter_code
_entity_poly.pdbx_strand_id
1 'polypeptide(L)'
;MAALAFGAFGQDWYHEREERFRGEQWRAHIFVHVKTDLEHIWSASQAAERERRRIDRTKEELTKMQADLDQGRFDNGLLNDVIDSLRKSSNDERLARRDRDVLADDVIRLKDYQDHHDHWLR
;
A
#
# COMPACT_ATOMS: atom_id res chain seq x y z
N MET A 1 -23.97 1.05 19.29
CA MET A 1 -22.56 1.25 19.02
C MET A 1 -22.12 0.60 17.72
N ALA A 2 -22.44 -0.68 17.52
CA ALA A 2 -22.08 -1.37 16.29
C ALA A 2 -22.68 -0.73 15.04
N ALA A 3 -23.90 -0.21 15.12
CA ALA A 3 -24.56 0.41 13.98
C ALA A 3 -23.80 1.67 13.49
N LEU A 4 -23.17 2.39 14.40
CA LEU A 4 -22.39 3.57 14.05
C LEU A 4 -21.14 3.21 13.24
N ALA A 5 -20.52 2.07 13.58
CA ALA A 5 -19.35 1.61 12.86
C ALA A 5 -19.68 1.27 11.39
N PHE A 6 -20.88 0.76 11.12
CA PHE A 6 -21.27 0.42 9.75
C PHE A 6 -21.48 1.66 8.89
N GLY A 7 -22.14 2.69 9.42
CA GLY A 7 -22.44 3.87 8.62
C GLY A 7 -21.21 4.62 8.16
N ALA A 8 -20.16 4.60 8.96
CA ALA A 8 -18.93 5.34 8.69
C ALA A 8 -17.78 4.46 8.20
N PHE A 9 -18.02 3.18 7.98
CA PHE A 9 -16.96 2.20 7.77
C PHE A 9 -15.99 2.57 6.64
N GLY A 10 -16.51 2.95 5.47
CA GLY A 10 -15.65 3.30 4.34
C GLY A 10 -14.88 4.59 4.58
N GLN A 11 -15.54 5.59 5.18
CA GLN A 11 -14.91 6.87 5.48
C GLN A 11 -13.91 6.74 6.62
N ASP A 12 -14.22 5.92 7.61
CA ASP A 12 -13.31 5.67 8.73
C ASP A 12 -12.01 5.04 8.25
N TRP A 13 -12.06 4.12 7.28
CA TRP A 13 -10.86 3.51 6.77
C TRP A 13 -9.92 4.53 6.13
N TYR A 14 -10.46 5.46 5.31
CA TYR A 14 -9.64 6.49 4.66
C TYR A 14 -9.06 7.44 5.70
N HIS A 15 -9.83 7.78 6.70
CA HIS A 15 -9.36 8.62 7.78
C HIS A 15 -8.26 7.93 8.60
N GLU A 16 -8.45 6.67 8.95
CA GLU A 16 -7.45 5.87 9.66
C GLU A 16 -6.17 5.75 8.85
N ARG A 17 -6.28 5.61 7.53
CA ARG A 17 -5.10 5.58 6.66
C ARG A 17 -4.33 6.89 6.75
N GLU A 18 -5.02 8.02 6.68
CA GLU A 18 -4.36 9.32 6.83
C GLU A 18 -3.63 9.43 8.16
N GLU A 19 -4.24 8.93 9.24
CA GLU A 19 -3.61 8.92 10.55
C GLU A 19 -2.35 8.05 10.57
N ARG A 20 -2.39 6.88 9.93
CA ARG A 20 -1.22 5.99 9.85
C ARG A 20 -0.04 6.62 9.14
N PHE A 21 -0.30 7.50 8.18
CA PHE A 21 0.74 8.17 7.41
C PHE A 21 1.09 9.56 7.96
N ARG A 22 0.56 9.94 9.09
CA ARG A 22 0.89 11.22 9.73
C ARG A 22 2.25 11.11 10.42
N GLY A 23 3.02 12.21 10.36
CA GLY A 23 4.34 12.22 10.94
C GLY A 23 5.33 11.41 10.13
N GLU A 24 6.29 10.79 10.80
CA GLU A 24 7.38 10.07 10.12
C GLU A 24 7.45 8.58 10.50
N GLN A 25 6.67 8.15 11.47
CA GLN A 25 6.74 6.77 11.95
C GLN A 25 6.33 5.74 10.91
N TRP A 26 5.50 6.12 9.94
CA TRP A 26 5.06 5.23 8.88
C TRP A 26 6.24 4.68 8.06
N ARG A 27 7.37 5.39 8.03
CA ARG A 27 8.54 5.00 7.24
C ARG A 27 9.10 3.64 7.62
N ALA A 28 9.10 3.33 8.91
CA ALA A 28 9.58 2.03 9.39
C ALA A 28 8.65 0.89 9.03
N HIS A 29 7.38 1.19 8.70
CA HIS A 29 6.36 0.19 8.41
C HIS A 29 5.69 0.41 7.05
N ILE A 30 6.40 1.09 6.13
CA ILE A 30 5.83 1.51 4.85
C ILE A 30 5.27 0.33 4.05
N PHE A 31 5.97 -0.80 4.02
CA PHE A 31 5.53 -1.93 3.21
C PHE A 31 4.29 -2.60 3.80
N VAL A 32 4.16 -2.64 5.12
CA VAL A 32 2.94 -3.12 5.78
C VAL A 32 1.77 -2.20 5.48
N HIS A 33 1.98 -0.89 5.54
CA HIS A 33 0.91 0.08 5.26
C HIS A 33 0.42 -0.03 3.81
N VAL A 34 1.34 -0.16 2.86
CA VAL A 34 0.97 -0.32 1.45
C VAL A 34 0.23 -1.64 1.23
N LYS A 35 0.68 -2.72 1.87
CA LYS A 35 -0.01 -4.01 1.79
C LYS A 35 -1.43 -3.90 2.33
N THR A 36 -1.61 -3.20 3.45
CA THR A 36 -2.94 -2.97 4.04
C THR A 36 -3.85 -2.23 3.07
N ASP A 37 -3.33 -1.23 2.38
CA ASP A 37 -4.09 -0.49 1.37
C ASP A 37 -4.52 -1.40 0.22
N LEU A 38 -3.61 -2.23 -0.29
CA LEU A 38 -3.93 -3.19 -1.34
C LEU A 38 -5.02 -4.17 -0.89
N GLU A 39 -4.89 -4.71 0.31
CA GLU A 39 -5.86 -5.67 0.84
C GLU A 39 -7.25 -5.04 0.97
N HIS A 40 -7.32 -3.81 1.45
CA HIS A 40 -8.60 -3.12 1.57
C HIS A 40 -9.24 -2.88 0.20
N ILE A 41 -8.48 -2.33 -0.72
CA ILE A 41 -9.00 -1.92 -2.03
C ILE A 41 -9.47 -3.12 -2.84
N TRP A 42 -8.66 -4.17 -2.90
CA TRP A 42 -8.99 -5.34 -3.69
C TRP A 42 -9.95 -6.30 -3.00
N SER A 43 -10.13 -6.18 -1.67
CA SER A 43 -11.17 -6.95 -0.98
C SER A 43 -12.56 -6.46 -1.34
N ALA A 44 -12.71 -5.17 -1.65
CA ALA A 44 -13.99 -4.58 -2.03
C ALA A 44 -14.30 -4.70 -3.51
N SER A 45 -13.32 -5.12 -4.33
CA SER A 45 -13.44 -5.19 -5.78
C SER A 45 -13.36 -6.63 -6.27
N GLN A 46 -14.15 -6.95 -7.32
CA GLN A 46 -14.02 -8.25 -7.96
C GLN A 46 -12.95 -8.16 -9.03
N ALA A 47 -11.76 -8.58 -8.68
CA ALA A 47 -10.66 -8.63 -9.63
C ALA A 47 -10.74 -9.88 -10.48
N ALA A 48 -10.40 -9.79 -11.76
CA ALA A 48 -10.21 -10.96 -12.60
C ALA A 48 -9.05 -11.80 -12.05
N GLU A 49 -9.03 -13.09 -12.37
CA GLU A 49 -8.03 -13.99 -11.80
C GLU A 49 -6.60 -13.55 -12.11
N ARG A 50 -6.37 -12.99 -13.29
CA ARG A 50 -5.05 -12.47 -13.65
C ARG A 50 -4.59 -11.37 -12.70
N GLU A 51 -5.47 -10.42 -12.43
CA GLU A 51 -5.15 -9.32 -11.51
C GLU A 51 -4.99 -9.83 -10.10
N ARG A 52 -5.80 -10.79 -9.70
CA ARG A 52 -5.71 -11.38 -8.36
C ARG A 52 -4.33 -11.98 -8.12
N ARG A 53 -3.81 -12.72 -9.10
CA ARG A 53 -2.47 -13.30 -9.01
C ARG A 53 -1.39 -12.23 -8.89
N ARG A 54 -1.50 -11.16 -9.67
CA ARG A 54 -0.56 -10.05 -9.61
C ARG A 54 -0.57 -9.39 -8.25
N ILE A 55 -1.77 -9.16 -7.71
CA ILE A 55 -1.95 -8.50 -6.42
C ILE A 55 -1.44 -9.38 -5.29
N ASP A 56 -1.73 -10.68 -5.34
CA ASP A 56 -1.23 -11.62 -4.33
C ASP A 56 0.28 -11.65 -4.32
N ARG A 57 0.92 -11.65 -5.50
CA ARG A 57 2.37 -11.58 -5.59
C ARG A 57 2.90 -10.28 -5.01
N THR A 58 2.25 -9.16 -5.32
CA THR A 58 2.66 -7.87 -4.76
C THR A 58 2.58 -7.86 -3.24
N LYS A 59 1.52 -8.46 -2.68
CA LYS A 59 1.38 -8.57 -1.22
C LYS A 59 2.49 -9.42 -0.61
N GLU A 60 2.87 -10.51 -1.27
CA GLU A 60 3.98 -11.35 -0.80
C GLU A 60 5.31 -10.59 -0.86
N GLU A 61 5.54 -9.85 -1.94
CA GLU A 61 6.74 -9.03 -2.08
C GLU A 61 6.80 -7.95 -0.99
N LEU A 62 5.66 -7.31 -0.70
CA LEU A 62 5.59 -6.31 0.38
C LEU A 62 5.88 -6.93 1.75
N THR A 63 5.37 -8.13 2.00
CA THR A 63 5.65 -8.84 3.25
C THR A 63 7.15 -9.13 3.39
N LYS A 64 7.77 -9.61 2.32
CA LYS A 64 9.21 -9.87 2.32
C LYS A 64 10.00 -8.59 2.53
N MET A 65 9.61 -7.52 1.86
CA MET A 65 10.32 -6.25 1.96
C MET A 65 10.23 -5.66 3.36
N GLN A 66 9.08 -5.82 4.04
CA GLN A 66 8.96 -5.36 5.42
C GLN A 66 9.88 -6.17 6.34
N ALA A 67 9.95 -7.48 6.16
CA ALA A 67 10.86 -8.32 6.94
C ALA A 67 12.33 -7.91 6.69
N ASP A 68 12.67 -7.61 5.46
CA ASP A 68 14.01 -7.14 5.11
C ASP A 68 14.30 -5.78 5.75
N LEU A 69 13.35 -4.86 5.68
CA LEU A 69 13.48 -3.54 6.28
C LEU A 69 13.69 -3.63 7.80
N ASP A 70 12.95 -4.51 8.46
CA ASP A 70 13.06 -4.71 9.91
C ASP A 70 14.48 -5.19 10.29
N GLN A 71 15.20 -5.76 9.34
CA GLN A 71 16.58 -6.22 9.51
C GLN A 71 17.60 -5.27 8.86
N GLY A 72 17.16 -4.10 8.45
CA GLY A 72 18.03 -3.11 7.82
C GLY A 72 18.44 -3.44 6.39
N ARG A 73 17.73 -4.35 5.71
CA ARG A 73 18.01 -4.72 4.33
C ARG A 73 17.06 -4.05 3.36
N PHE A 74 17.50 -3.91 2.13
CA PHE A 74 16.73 -3.25 1.07
C PHE A 74 16.93 -3.96 -0.26
N ASP A 75 15.82 -4.24 -0.96
CA ASP A 75 15.83 -4.85 -2.28
C ASP A 75 15.16 -3.90 -3.29
N ASN A 76 15.98 -3.19 -4.04
CA ASN A 76 15.49 -2.22 -5.01
C ASN A 76 14.74 -2.86 -6.18
N GLY A 77 15.13 -4.06 -6.57
CA GLY A 77 14.44 -4.79 -7.64
C GLY A 77 13.01 -5.13 -7.26
N LEU A 78 12.80 -5.65 -6.07
CA LEU A 78 11.46 -5.92 -5.56
C LEU A 78 10.65 -4.64 -5.43
N LEU A 79 11.27 -3.56 -4.97
CA LEU A 79 10.58 -2.28 -4.84
C LEU A 79 10.08 -1.78 -6.20
N ASN A 80 10.90 -1.87 -7.23
CA ASN A 80 10.48 -1.48 -8.58
C ASN A 80 9.30 -2.31 -9.06
N ASP A 81 9.31 -3.63 -8.80
CA ASP A 81 8.19 -4.50 -9.19
C ASP A 81 6.91 -4.12 -8.47
N VAL A 82 7.00 -3.81 -7.18
CA VAL A 82 5.86 -3.37 -6.38
C VAL A 82 5.31 -2.04 -6.91
N ILE A 83 6.19 -1.08 -7.18
CA ILE A 83 5.78 0.22 -7.72
C ILE A 83 5.05 0.04 -9.06
N ASP A 84 5.57 -0.79 -9.94
CA ASP A 84 4.92 -1.04 -11.25
C ASP A 84 3.55 -1.67 -11.08
N SER A 85 3.41 -2.62 -10.17
CA SER A 85 2.13 -3.27 -9.88
C SER A 85 1.11 -2.27 -9.33
N LEU A 86 1.53 -1.39 -8.41
CA LEU A 86 0.66 -0.36 -7.85
C LEU A 86 0.24 0.66 -8.89
N ARG A 87 1.14 1.03 -9.79
CA ARG A 87 0.78 1.94 -10.89
C ARG A 87 -0.29 1.35 -11.78
N LYS A 88 -0.18 0.07 -12.11
CA LYS A 88 -1.22 -0.59 -12.90
C LYS A 88 -2.57 -0.53 -12.20
N SER A 89 -2.58 -0.78 -10.89
CA SER A 89 -3.82 -0.68 -10.11
C SER A 89 -4.33 0.75 -10.01
N SER A 90 -3.45 1.74 -9.82
CA SER A 90 -3.87 3.13 -9.72
C SER A 90 -4.44 3.69 -11.03
N ASN A 91 -4.13 3.04 -12.15
CA ASN A 91 -4.67 3.40 -13.46
C ASN A 91 -5.86 2.54 -13.88
N ASP A 92 -6.31 1.62 -13.03
CA ASP A 92 -7.40 0.72 -13.33
C ASP A 92 -8.75 1.41 -13.13
N GLU A 93 -9.44 1.71 -14.22
CA GLU A 93 -10.70 2.45 -14.17
C GLU A 93 -11.84 1.67 -13.50
N ARG A 94 -11.67 0.37 -13.28
CA ARG A 94 -12.65 -0.45 -12.56
C ARG A 94 -12.67 -0.13 -11.07
N LEU A 95 -11.57 0.43 -10.56
CA LEU A 95 -11.51 0.86 -9.15
C LEU A 95 -12.14 2.25 -9.02
N ALA A 96 -12.75 2.50 -7.85
CA ALA A 96 -13.25 3.82 -7.53
C ALA A 96 -12.09 4.82 -7.53
N ARG A 97 -12.39 6.06 -7.94
CA ARG A 97 -11.37 7.10 -8.01
C ARG A 97 -10.61 7.26 -6.70
N ARG A 98 -11.33 7.20 -5.58
CA ARG A 98 -10.73 7.37 -4.26
C ARG A 98 -9.71 6.26 -3.97
N ASP A 99 -10.00 5.04 -4.37
CA ASP A 99 -9.09 3.92 -4.21
C ASP A 99 -7.87 4.06 -5.12
N ARG A 100 -8.09 4.54 -6.36
CA ARG A 100 -6.97 4.82 -7.27
C ARG A 100 -6.05 5.89 -6.70
N ASP A 101 -6.63 6.91 -6.07
CA ASP A 101 -5.85 7.98 -5.45
C ASP A 101 -5.02 7.46 -4.26
N VAL A 102 -5.56 6.53 -3.48
CA VAL A 102 -4.82 5.88 -2.40
C VAL A 102 -3.60 5.14 -2.96
N LEU A 103 -3.79 4.36 -4.02
CA LEU A 103 -2.69 3.61 -4.61
C LEU A 103 -1.66 4.53 -5.27
N ALA A 104 -2.10 5.64 -5.86
CA ALA A 104 -1.19 6.63 -6.42
C ALA A 104 -0.34 7.28 -5.31
N ASP A 105 -0.95 7.55 -4.16
CA ASP A 105 -0.21 8.07 -3.01
C ASP A 105 0.80 7.05 -2.50
N ASP A 106 0.43 5.77 -2.48
CA ASP A 106 1.36 4.71 -2.10
C ASP A 106 2.58 4.67 -3.04
N VAL A 107 2.36 4.85 -4.34
CA VAL A 107 3.47 4.94 -5.30
C VAL A 107 4.39 6.11 -4.97
N ILE A 108 3.82 7.27 -4.67
CA ILE A 108 4.60 8.45 -4.31
C ILE A 108 5.45 8.17 -3.07
N ARG A 109 4.85 7.55 -2.05
CA ARG A 109 5.57 7.25 -0.80
C ARG A 109 6.68 6.21 -1.00
N LEU A 110 6.42 5.20 -1.83
CA LEU A 110 7.43 4.19 -2.14
C LEU A 110 8.58 4.78 -2.93
N LYS A 111 8.29 5.70 -3.86
CA LYS A 111 9.36 6.38 -4.60
C LYS A 111 10.16 7.31 -3.70
N ASP A 112 9.49 7.99 -2.79
CA ASP A 112 10.16 8.83 -1.81
C ASP A 112 11.06 7.98 -0.91
N TYR A 113 10.58 6.82 -0.48
CA TYR A 113 11.39 5.84 0.25
C TYR A 113 12.60 5.39 -0.58
N GLN A 114 12.38 5.07 -1.84
CA GLN A 114 13.45 4.62 -2.75
C GLN A 114 14.56 5.67 -2.85
N ASP A 115 14.18 6.94 -2.92
CA ASP A 115 15.13 8.03 -3.08
C ASP A 115 15.87 8.38 -1.80
N HIS A 116 15.29 8.11 -0.63
CA HIS A 116 15.80 8.61 0.64
C HIS A 116 16.04 7.53 1.71
N HIS A 117 15.91 6.24 1.36
CA HIS A 117 15.98 5.17 2.36
C HIS A 117 17.30 5.15 3.15
N ASP A 118 18.39 5.58 2.55
CA ASP A 118 19.68 5.63 3.23
C ASP A 118 19.64 6.54 4.46
N HIS A 119 18.91 7.64 4.36
CA HIS A 119 18.70 8.54 5.48
C HIS A 119 17.72 7.97 6.49
N TRP A 120 16.68 7.32 6.02
CA TRP A 120 15.60 6.83 6.88
C TRP A 120 16.01 5.62 7.70
N LEU A 121 16.96 4.84 7.22
CA LEU A 121 17.44 3.64 7.90
C LEU A 121 18.50 3.95 8.95
N ARG A 122 18.93 5.17 9.07
CA ARG A 122 19.91 5.58 10.09
C ARG A 122 19.22 5.86 11.45
#